data_1671df2ff1682708d48335937b27674a
#
_entry.id   1671df2ff1682708d48335937b27674a
#
_cell.length_a   1.000
_cell.length_b   1.000
_cell.length_c   1.000
_cell.angle_alpha   90.00
_cell.angle_beta   90.00
_cell.angle_gamma   90.00
#
_symmetry.space_group_name_H-M   'P 1'
#
loop_
_entity.id
_entity.type
_entity.pdbx_description
1 polymer ?
#
loop_
_entity_poly.entity_id
_entity_poly.type
_entity_poly.pdbx_seq_one_letter_code
_entity_poly.pdbx_strand_id
1 'polypeptide(L)'
;MIYLYSSSEIKKIALAGKILAKILETLEKEAKVGTKLNDLDKLAYQLTKKYKAQPAFLGYQPDGAHQPYGASICTSVNDVIVHGLXXXXXXXXXXXXXXXXXXXXXXXXXXXXXXXXXXDAAITVGIGKISKEAKHLIEITESTLKKAVKMAKPGKTLGDIGWIIKKTAEDNGLKVIKDLTGHGIGKELHEDPVIYNFGRKGEGIRLEPGMVLAIEPMLAIGTEKIFQRPDESWATDDGSLSAHFEHTIAITEKGSKVLTIL
;
A
#
# COMPACT_ATOMS: atom_id res chain seq x y z
N MET A 1 2.60 17.71 11.82
CA MET A 1 4.05 18.15 11.67
C MET A 1 4.83 17.01 11.05
N ILE A 2 5.57 17.29 9.96
CA ILE A 2 6.35 16.27 9.24
C ILE A 2 7.58 15.89 10.06
N TYR A 3 7.74 14.59 10.31
CA TYR A 3 8.88 14.07 11.06
C TYR A 3 10.03 13.75 10.11
N LEU A 4 11.25 14.14 10.48
CA LEU A 4 12.47 13.79 9.73
C LEU A 4 13.24 12.73 10.54
N TYR A 5 13.27 11.53 10.02
CA TYR A 5 13.88 10.38 10.66
C TYR A 5 15.40 10.39 10.48
N SER A 6 16.12 10.11 11.55
CA SER A 6 17.56 9.92 11.51
C SER A 6 17.92 8.64 10.73
N SER A 7 19.17 8.54 10.28
CA SER A 7 19.65 7.33 9.61
C SER A 7 19.47 6.06 10.44
N SER A 8 19.58 6.17 11.78
CA SER A 8 19.40 5.03 12.68
C SER A 8 17.93 4.60 12.75
N GLU A 9 17.01 5.56 12.76
CA GLU A 9 15.55 5.26 12.74
C GLU A 9 15.15 4.64 11.38
N ILE A 10 15.64 5.20 10.28
CA ILE A 10 15.38 4.66 8.94
C ILE A 10 15.87 3.20 8.83
N LYS A 11 17.02 2.87 9.45
CA LYS A 11 17.50 1.48 9.47
C LYS A 11 16.54 0.55 10.21
N LYS A 12 15.91 1.01 11.29
CA LYS A 12 14.92 0.23 12.04
C LYS A 12 13.64 0.03 11.21
N ILE A 13 13.17 1.11 10.55
CA ILE A 13 12.01 1.04 9.64
C ILE A 13 12.31 0.05 8.50
N ALA A 14 13.51 0.12 7.91
CA ALA A 14 13.93 -0.78 6.83
C ALA A 14 13.94 -2.25 7.26
N LEU A 15 14.28 -2.53 8.53
CA LEU A 15 14.24 -3.91 9.04
C LEU A 15 12.80 -4.44 9.06
N ALA A 16 11.86 -3.64 9.54
CA ALA A 16 10.44 -3.98 9.51
C ALA A 16 9.95 -4.15 8.07
N GLY A 17 10.38 -3.27 7.18
CA GLY A 17 10.03 -3.32 5.75
C GLY A 17 10.50 -4.60 5.06
N LYS A 18 11.69 -5.09 5.40
CA LYS A 18 12.20 -6.37 4.86
C LYS A 18 11.36 -7.56 5.34
N ILE A 19 10.91 -7.54 6.61
CA ILE A 19 10.03 -8.57 7.14
C ILE A 19 8.71 -8.56 6.37
N LEU A 20 8.14 -7.37 6.18
CA LEU A 20 6.91 -7.17 5.43
C LEU A 20 7.06 -7.68 3.98
N ALA A 21 8.13 -7.30 3.28
CA ALA A 21 8.39 -7.75 1.91
C ALA A 21 8.42 -9.28 1.81
N LYS A 22 9.06 -9.93 2.79
CA LYS A 22 9.17 -11.39 2.84
C LYS A 22 7.80 -12.07 3.08
N ILE A 23 6.96 -11.44 3.92
CA ILE A 23 5.60 -11.93 4.15
C ILE A 23 4.78 -11.77 2.88
N LEU A 24 4.81 -10.58 2.24
CA LEU A 24 4.09 -10.33 0.99
C LEU A 24 4.50 -11.32 -0.11
N GLU A 25 5.80 -11.57 -0.28
CA GLU A 25 6.30 -12.56 -1.26
C GLU A 25 5.72 -13.96 -0.99
N THR A 26 5.62 -14.32 0.29
CA THR A 26 5.04 -15.62 0.66
C THR A 26 3.53 -15.66 0.36
N LEU A 27 2.82 -14.59 0.72
CA LEU A 27 1.37 -14.49 0.47
C LEU A 27 1.07 -14.50 -1.04
N GLU A 28 1.88 -13.80 -1.83
CA GLU A 28 1.75 -13.80 -3.29
C GLU A 28 1.83 -15.23 -3.86
N LYS A 29 2.80 -16.01 -3.40
CA LYS A 29 2.99 -17.41 -3.85
C LYS A 29 1.82 -18.31 -3.44
N GLU A 30 1.18 -18.02 -2.32
CA GLU A 30 0.06 -18.81 -1.80
C GLU A 30 -1.32 -18.32 -2.28
N ALA A 31 -1.39 -17.14 -2.89
CA ALA A 31 -2.61 -16.57 -3.45
C ALA A 31 -2.93 -17.23 -4.80
N LYS A 32 -3.58 -18.39 -4.74
CA LYS A 32 -3.90 -19.25 -5.91
C LYS A 32 -5.41 -19.44 -6.02
N VAL A 33 -5.84 -19.92 -7.18
CA VAL A 33 -7.24 -20.31 -7.37
C VAL A 33 -7.64 -21.31 -6.29
N GLY A 34 -8.72 -21.00 -5.56
CA GLY A 34 -9.24 -21.83 -4.47
C GLY A 34 -8.72 -21.45 -3.08
N THR A 35 -7.71 -20.60 -2.98
CA THR A 35 -7.24 -20.13 -1.66
C THR A 35 -8.31 -19.23 -1.03
N LYS A 36 -8.62 -19.46 0.24
CA LYS A 36 -9.54 -18.59 0.98
C LYS A 36 -8.79 -17.38 1.52
N LEU A 37 -9.41 -16.20 1.43
CA LEU A 37 -8.81 -14.96 1.94
C LEU A 37 -8.47 -15.07 3.43
N ASN A 38 -9.34 -15.73 4.20
CA ASN A 38 -9.10 -15.96 5.64
C ASN A 38 -7.85 -16.82 5.89
N ASP A 39 -7.52 -17.73 4.99
CA ASP A 39 -6.30 -18.55 5.14
C ASP A 39 -5.04 -17.72 4.86
N LEU A 40 -5.13 -16.79 3.92
CA LEU A 40 -4.04 -15.82 3.67
C LEU A 40 -3.83 -14.91 4.90
N ASP A 41 -4.92 -14.45 5.51
CA ASP A 41 -4.82 -13.62 6.72
C ASP A 41 -4.18 -14.41 7.89
N LYS A 42 -4.63 -15.65 8.11
CA LYS A 42 -4.04 -16.52 9.13
C LYS A 42 -2.55 -16.75 8.89
N LEU A 43 -2.19 -16.99 7.62
CA LEU A 43 -0.78 -17.17 7.24
C LEU A 43 0.03 -15.90 7.51
N ALA A 44 -0.49 -14.74 7.13
CA ALA A 44 0.15 -13.44 7.41
C ALA A 44 0.38 -13.25 8.91
N TYR A 45 -0.64 -13.51 9.72
CA TYR A 45 -0.54 -13.43 11.18
C TYR A 45 0.56 -14.35 11.72
N GLN A 46 0.55 -15.62 11.28
CA GLN A 46 1.54 -16.62 11.74
C GLN A 46 2.97 -16.20 11.35
N LEU A 47 3.16 -15.73 10.11
CA LEU A 47 4.47 -15.27 9.64
C LEU A 47 4.92 -14.03 10.42
N THR A 48 4.01 -13.09 10.67
CA THR A 48 4.31 -11.88 11.46
C THR A 48 4.81 -12.29 12.86
N LYS A 49 4.10 -13.20 13.53
CA LYS A 49 4.52 -13.72 14.85
C LYS A 49 5.86 -14.45 14.77
N LYS A 50 6.07 -15.27 13.74
CA LYS A 50 7.34 -15.99 13.52
C LYS A 50 8.52 -15.02 13.43
N TYR A 51 8.35 -13.86 12.82
CA TYR A 51 9.38 -12.82 12.74
C TYR A 51 9.41 -11.89 13.95
N LYS A 52 8.66 -12.21 15.03
CA LYS A 52 8.58 -11.42 16.27
C LYS A 52 8.11 -10.00 16.01
N ALA A 53 7.21 -9.85 15.03
CA ALA A 53 6.57 -8.59 14.68
C ALA A 53 5.09 -8.63 15.08
N GLN A 54 4.39 -7.53 14.84
CA GLN A 54 2.95 -7.44 15.08
C GLN A 54 2.28 -6.85 13.84
N PRO A 55 1.10 -7.36 13.44
CA PRO A 55 0.36 -6.75 12.34
C PRO A 55 -0.18 -5.40 12.79
N ALA A 56 0.13 -4.34 12.04
CA ALA A 56 -0.27 -2.99 12.42
C ALA A 56 -1.78 -2.73 12.21
N PHE A 57 -2.39 -3.43 11.24
CA PHE A 57 -3.81 -3.25 10.96
C PHE A 57 -4.72 -3.89 12.01
N LEU A 58 -4.32 -5.04 12.57
CA LEU A 58 -5.19 -5.79 13.49
C LEU A 58 -5.48 -4.96 14.74
N GLY A 59 -6.74 -4.56 14.89
CA GLY A 59 -7.19 -3.72 15.99
C GLY A 59 -7.01 -2.22 15.75
N TYR A 60 -6.47 -1.81 14.61
CA TYR A 60 -6.33 -0.38 14.27
C TYR A 60 -7.70 0.22 13.99
N GLN A 61 -7.97 1.37 14.60
CA GLN A 61 -9.25 2.07 14.43
C GLN A 61 -8.94 3.56 14.19
N PRO A 62 -8.97 4.02 12.94
CA PRO A 62 -8.80 5.44 12.66
C PRO A 62 -10.02 6.25 13.12
N ASP A 63 -9.84 7.54 13.29
CA ASP A 63 -10.92 8.44 13.64
C ASP A 63 -12.07 8.32 12.62
N GLY A 64 -13.28 8.15 13.11
CA GLY A 64 -14.48 8.01 12.29
C GLY A 64 -14.85 6.58 11.92
N ALA A 65 -13.98 5.60 12.16
CA ALA A 65 -14.33 4.20 11.92
C ALA A 65 -15.27 3.68 13.00
N HIS A 66 -16.24 2.87 12.60
CA HIS A 66 -17.23 2.31 13.52
C HIS A 66 -16.66 1.20 14.40
N GLN A 67 -15.63 0.50 13.92
CA GLN A 67 -15.05 -0.64 14.65
C GLN A 67 -13.55 -0.78 14.30
N PRO A 68 -12.77 -1.42 15.19
CA PRO A 68 -11.38 -1.72 14.88
C PRO A 68 -11.27 -2.70 13.69
N TYR A 69 -10.25 -2.51 12.86
CA TYR A 69 -10.01 -3.39 11.72
C TYR A 69 -9.75 -4.83 12.18
N GLY A 70 -10.49 -5.78 11.63
CA GLY A 70 -10.59 -7.16 12.15
C GLY A 70 -9.60 -8.17 11.57
N ALA A 71 -8.58 -7.72 10.79
CA ALA A 71 -7.67 -8.64 10.11
C ALA A 71 -6.22 -8.15 10.19
N SER A 72 -5.27 -9.05 9.93
CA SER A 72 -3.84 -8.73 9.91
C SER A 72 -3.41 -8.08 8.60
N ILE A 73 -4.15 -8.33 7.53
CA ILE A 73 -3.91 -7.78 6.19
C ILE A 73 -5.21 -7.31 5.57
N CYS A 74 -5.12 -6.37 4.62
CA CYS A 74 -6.25 -6.04 3.76
C CYS A 74 -6.25 -6.99 2.56
N THR A 75 -7.40 -7.60 2.26
CA THR A 75 -7.58 -8.46 1.10
C THR A 75 -8.71 -7.91 0.25
N SER A 76 -8.35 -7.09 -0.73
CA SER A 76 -9.29 -6.37 -1.60
C SER A 76 -9.39 -7.10 -2.95
N VAL A 77 -10.59 -7.32 -3.44
CA VAL A 77 -10.83 -8.14 -4.65
C VAL A 77 -11.58 -7.34 -5.70
N ASN A 78 -11.07 -7.33 -6.91
CA ASN A 78 -11.68 -6.76 -8.12
C ASN A 78 -11.93 -5.25 -8.01
N ASP A 79 -13.16 -4.84 -7.71
CA ASP A 79 -13.56 -3.43 -7.61
C ASP A 79 -13.26 -2.81 -6.23
N VAL A 80 -12.95 -3.65 -5.23
CA VAL A 80 -12.53 -3.15 -3.90
C VAL A 80 -11.10 -2.63 -4.01
N ILE A 81 -10.90 -1.37 -3.65
CA ILE A 81 -9.62 -0.67 -3.80
C ILE A 81 -8.73 -0.92 -2.58
N VAL A 82 -9.28 -0.64 -1.38
CA VAL A 82 -8.55 -0.78 -0.10
C VAL A 82 -9.51 -1.22 1.03
N HIS A 83 -8.94 -1.66 2.13
CA HIS A 83 -9.60 -2.03 3.39
C HIS A 83 -10.57 -3.22 3.25
N GLY A 84 -10.43 -4.05 2.20
CA GLY A 84 -11.22 -5.28 2.07
C GLY A 84 -10.90 -6.25 3.21
N LEU A 85 -11.98 -6.85 3.77
CA LEU A 85 -11.84 -7.78 4.90
C LEU A 85 -11.95 -9.23 4.44
N UNK A 86 -11.30 -9.96 5.09
CA UNK A 86 -11.25 -11.36 4.80
C UNK A 86 -12.62 -11.99 4.95
N UNK A 87 -13.16 -11.94 4.11
CA UNK A 87 -14.43 -12.53 4.06
C UNK A 87 -14.30 -13.98 3.73
N UNK A 88 -15.04 -14.69 4.10
CA UNK A 88 -15.12 -16.09 3.81
C UNK A 88 -15.33 -16.42 2.39
N UNK A 89 -14.97 -15.45 1.76
CA UNK A 89 -15.08 -15.62 0.38
C UNK A 89 -13.82 -16.30 -0.13
N UNK A 90 -14.04 -16.93 -1.06
CA UNK A 90 -12.94 -17.64 -1.65
C UNK A 90 -12.53 -16.90 -2.87
N UNK A 91 -11.54 -16.83 -3.00
CA UNK A 91 -10.97 -16.19 -4.12
C UNK A 91 -11.40 -16.97 -5.30
N UNK A 92 -12.09 -16.51 -5.75
CA UNK A 92 -12.59 -17.10 -6.93
C UNK A 92 -11.61 -16.83 -8.03
N UNK A 93 -11.55 -17.52 -8.70
CA UNK A 93 -10.64 -17.52 -9.80
C UNK A 93 -10.92 -16.32 -10.66
N UNK A 94 -10.41 -15.81 -11.12
CA UNK A 94 -10.44 -14.81 -11.98
C UNK A 94 -10.56 -13.44 -11.44
N UNK A 95 -9.99 -13.34 -10.73
CA UNK A 95 -10.13 -12.05 -10.23
C UNK A 95 -8.80 -11.41 -10.23
N UNK A 96 -8.88 -10.38 -10.23
CA UNK A 96 -7.77 -9.69 -9.95
C UNK A 96 -7.72 -9.59 -8.51
N UNK A 97 -7.08 -10.02 -8.13
CA UNK A 97 -6.96 -10.12 -6.81
C UNK A 97 -6.15 -9.06 -6.40
N UNK A 98 -6.53 -8.44 -5.87
CA UNK A 98 -5.95 -7.49 -5.25
C UNK A 98 -5.56 -7.98 -3.99
N UNK A 99 -4.71 -8.17 -3.99
CA UNK A 99 -4.26 -8.55 -2.81
C UNK A 99 -3.61 -7.41 -2.34
N UNK A 100 -4.07 -6.85 -1.86
CA UNK A 100 -3.55 -5.87 -1.20
C UNK A 100 -3.14 -6.39 0.03
N UNK A 101 -2.24 -6.52 0.00
CA UNK A 101 -1.77 -7.04 1.16
C UNK A 101 -1.12 -5.93 1.75
N UNK A 102 -1.62 -5.55 2.40
CA UNK A 102 -1.08 -4.60 3.20
C UNK A 102 -0.57 -5.27 4.32
N UNK A 103 0.33 -4.99 4.39
CA UNK A 103 0.95 -5.77 5.35
C UNK A 103 1.04 -5.10 6.61
N UNK A 104 1.18 -5.62 7.26
CA UNK A 104 1.28 -5.34 8.56
C UNK A 104 2.58 -4.83 8.81
N UNK A 105 2.65 -3.90 9.05
CA UNK A 105 3.78 -3.37 9.49
C UNK A 105 4.10 -3.94 10.75
N UNK A 106 4.89 -4.41 10.67
CA UNK A 106 5.30 -5.02 11.82
C UNK A 106 6.19 -4.12 12.54
N UNK A 107 5.90 -3.91 13.43
CA UNK A 107 6.71 -3.28 14.33
C UNK A 107 7.56 -4.29 14.90
N UNK A 108 8.42 -4.34 14.48
CA UNK A 108 9.35 -5.21 14.98
C UNK A 108 9.60 -4.81 16.39
N UNK A 109 9.06 -5.26 16.97
CA UNK A 109 9.17 -5.11 18.32
C UNK A 109 10.23 -5.91 18.83
N UNK A 110 11.09 -5.78 18.35
CA UNK A 110 12.20 -6.41 18.83
C UNK A 110 12.56 -5.63 20.05
N UNK A 111 12.43 -6.03 20.82
CA UNK A 111 12.69 -5.69 22.07
C UNK A 111 13.01 -4.23 22.22
N UNK A 112 13.13 -3.83 21.97
CA UNK A 112 13.41 -2.55 22.31
C UNK A 112 12.28 -1.67 22.04
N UNK A 113 11.72 -1.77 22.76
CA UNK A 113 10.57 -1.08 22.75
C UNK A 113 10.52 0.14 21.95
N UNK A 114 10.64 0.37 21.51
CA UNK A 114 10.32 1.56 21.14
C UNK A 114 10.24 1.88 19.70
N UNK A 115 10.51 1.45 19.19
CA UNK A 115 10.42 1.98 17.91
C UNK A 115 9.49 1.10 17.13
N UNK A 116 8.55 1.38 17.22
CA UNK A 116 7.62 0.77 16.44
C UNK A 116 7.77 1.42 15.13
N UNK A 117 8.10 0.92 14.41
CA UNK A 117 8.15 1.39 13.10
C UNK A 117 7.15 0.65 12.28
N UNK A 118 6.46 1.22 11.70
CA UNK A 118 5.47 0.74 10.87
C UNK A 118 6.03 0.82 9.52
N UNK A 119 5.79 0.07 8.79
CA UNK A 119 6.01 0.00 7.41
C UNK A 119 4.80 -0.46 6.78
N ASP A 120 4.56 0.00 5.57
CA ASP A 120 3.39 -0.45 4.83
C ASP A 120 3.78 -0.80 3.39
N ALA A 121 3.01 -1.74 2.78
CA ALA A 121 3.24 -2.10 1.38
C ALA A 121 2.04 -2.88 0.85
N ALA A 122 1.78 -2.71 -0.46
CA ALA A 122 0.70 -3.41 -1.13
C ALA A 122 1.13 -3.90 -2.50
N ILE A 123 0.55 -5.04 -2.88
CA ILE A 123 0.69 -5.59 -4.23
C ILE A 123 -0.68 -6.04 -4.73
N THR A 124 -0.88 -5.96 -6.02
CA THR A 124 -2.04 -6.55 -6.67
C THR A 124 -1.57 -7.70 -7.55
N VAL A 125 -2.23 -8.85 -7.41
CA VAL A 125 -1.87 -10.06 -8.18
C VAL A 125 -3.09 -10.58 -8.94
N GLY A 126 -2.83 -11.16 -10.11
CA GLY A 126 -3.87 -11.84 -10.88
C GLY A 126 -4.00 -13.29 -10.45
N ILE A 127 -5.21 -13.73 -10.14
CA ILE A 127 -5.47 -15.11 -9.69
C ILE A 127 -6.00 -15.93 -10.87
N GLY A 128 -5.24 -16.93 -11.28
CA GLY A 128 -5.58 -17.76 -12.43
C GLY A 128 -5.46 -17.00 -13.74
N LYS A 129 -6.37 -17.26 -14.66
CA LYS A 129 -6.36 -16.60 -15.98
C LYS A 129 -7.16 -15.30 -15.92
N ILE A 130 -6.49 -14.17 -15.98
CA ILE A 130 -7.11 -12.84 -15.96
C ILE A 130 -7.22 -12.26 -17.37
N SER A 131 -8.10 -11.27 -17.55
CA SER A 131 -8.30 -10.59 -18.83
C SER A 131 -7.08 -9.73 -19.19
N LYS A 132 -7.00 -9.32 -20.47
CA LYS A 132 -5.95 -8.40 -20.94
C LYS A 132 -6.02 -7.06 -20.22
N GLU A 133 -7.24 -6.57 -19.97
CA GLU A 133 -7.47 -5.31 -19.28
C GLU A 133 -7.00 -5.38 -17.83
N ALA A 134 -7.29 -6.50 -17.14
CA ALA A 134 -6.82 -6.72 -15.77
C ALA A 134 -5.28 -6.77 -15.71
N LYS A 135 -4.67 -7.46 -16.67
CA LYS A 135 -3.21 -7.53 -16.76
C LYS A 135 -2.60 -6.15 -16.99
N HIS A 136 -3.17 -5.39 -17.94
CA HIS A 136 -2.76 -4.01 -18.23
C HIS A 136 -2.86 -3.12 -16.97
N LEU A 137 -4.00 -3.19 -16.26
CA LEU A 137 -4.20 -2.42 -15.02
C LEU A 137 -3.10 -2.73 -13.99
N ILE A 138 -2.82 -4.00 -13.74
CA ILE A 138 -1.80 -4.42 -12.77
C ILE A 138 -0.42 -3.88 -13.19
N GLU A 139 -0.02 -4.12 -14.44
CA GLU A 139 1.30 -3.71 -14.96
C GLU A 139 1.49 -2.19 -14.91
N ILE A 140 0.44 -1.43 -15.30
CA ILE A 140 0.55 0.03 -15.29
C ILE A 140 0.56 0.58 -13.87
N THR A 141 -0.23 0.00 -12.94
CA THR A 141 -0.23 0.49 -11.55
C THR A 141 1.14 0.25 -10.90
N GLU A 142 1.73 -0.94 -11.11
CA GLU A 142 3.08 -1.24 -10.62
C GLU A 142 4.13 -0.28 -11.23
N SER A 143 4.05 -0.06 -12.55
CA SER A 143 4.94 0.87 -13.26
C SER A 143 4.78 2.29 -12.73
N THR A 144 3.54 2.68 -12.41
CA THR A 144 3.23 4.01 -11.85
C THR A 144 3.93 4.18 -10.50
N LEU A 145 3.86 3.18 -9.63
CA LEU A 145 4.59 3.21 -8.34
C LEU A 145 6.10 3.36 -8.58
N LYS A 146 6.67 2.58 -9.48
CA LYS A 146 8.11 2.67 -9.79
C LYS A 146 8.52 4.06 -10.25
N LYS A 147 7.70 4.72 -11.09
CA LYS A 147 7.94 6.09 -11.56
C LYS A 147 7.78 7.11 -10.42
N ALA A 148 6.78 6.93 -9.55
CA ALA A 148 6.55 7.80 -8.40
C ALA A 148 7.73 7.74 -7.43
N VAL A 149 8.20 6.53 -7.12
CA VAL A 149 9.40 6.31 -6.28
C VAL A 149 10.63 6.99 -6.89
N LYS A 150 10.85 6.84 -8.20
CA LYS A 150 11.97 7.48 -8.89
C LYS A 150 11.87 9.02 -8.88
N MET A 151 10.65 9.56 -8.89
CA MET A 151 10.40 11.01 -8.80
C MET A 151 10.68 11.53 -7.39
N ALA A 152 10.51 10.73 -6.35
CA ALA A 152 10.62 11.11 -4.95
C ALA A 152 12.09 11.28 -4.55
N LYS A 153 12.62 12.50 -4.69
CA LYS A 153 14.02 12.81 -4.37
C LYS A 153 14.16 14.28 -3.92
N PRO A 154 15.23 14.63 -3.22
CA PRO A 154 15.44 16.01 -2.78
C PRO A 154 15.30 17.01 -3.94
N GLY A 155 14.66 18.14 -3.67
CA GLY A 155 14.39 19.17 -4.67
C GLY A 155 13.08 18.99 -5.42
N LYS A 156 12.47 17.82 -5.35
CA LYS A 156 11.12 17.58 -5.85
C LYS A 156 10.09 17.88 -4.76
N THR A 157 8.82 17.86 -5.16
CA THR A 157 7.70 18.12 -4.23
C THR A 157 6.71 16.96 -4.25
N LEU A 158 5.77 16.97 -3.30
CA LEU A 158 4.65 16.01 -3.31
C LEU A 158 3.81 16.17 -4.58
N GLY A 159 3.67 17.40 -5.09
CA GLY A 159 2.97 17.64 -6.36
C GLY A 159 3.65 17.00 -7.57
N ASP A 160 5.00 16.87 -7.55
CA ASP A 160 5.74 16.15 -8.60
C ASP A 160 5.37 14.65 -8.57
N ILE A 161 5.24 14.07 -7.35
CA ILE A 161 4.85 12.66 -7.17
C ILE A 161 3.42 12.46 -7.71
N GLY A 162 2.47 13.28 -7.25
CA GLY A 162 1.07 13.18 -7.70
C GLY A 162 0.94 13.40 -9.21
N TRP A 163 1.72 14.34 -9.76
CA TRP A 163 1.73 14.62 -11.20
C TRP A 163 2.16 13.38 -12.01
N ILE A 164 3.25 12.71 -11.62
CA ILE A 164 3.74 11.55 -12.40
C ILE A 164 2.79 10.35 -12.27
N ILE A 165 2.14 10.18 -11.10
CA ILE A 165 1.12 9.14 -10.91
C ILE A 165 -0.04 9.39 -11.87
N LYS A 166 -0.64 10.58 -11.82
CA LYS A 166 -1.77 10.95 -12.67
C LYS A 166 -1.41 10.83 -14.16
N LYS A 167 -0.28 11.42 -14.56
CA LYS A 167 0.17 11.39 -15.95
C LYS A 167 0.34 9.95 -16.44
N THR A 168 0.96 9.08 -15.65
CA THR A 168 1.18 7.69 -16.08
C THR A 168 -0.14 6.96 -16.27
N ALA A 169 -1.08 7.14 -15.33
CA ALA A 169 -2.40 6.52 -15.43
C ALA A 169 -3.15 7.00 -16.69
N GLU A 170 -3.24 8.32 -16.88
CA GLU A 170 -3.99 8.93 -18.01
C GLU A 170 -3.37 8.56 -19.36
N ASP A 171 -2.05 8.56 -19.49
CA ASP A 171 -1.34 8.16 -20.72
C ASP A 171 -1.64 6.71 -21.11
N ASN A 172 -2.11 5.89 -20.16
CA ASN A 172 -2.41 4.47 -20.37
C ASN A 172 -3.92 4.16 -20.29
N GLY A 173 -4.76 5.20 -20.33
CA GLY A 173 -6.23 5.06 -20.36
C GLY A 173 -6.85 4.64 -19.03
N LEU A 174 -6.13 4.78 -17.91
CA LEU A 174 -6.61 4.41 -16.58
C LEU A 174 -7.02 5.65 -15.77
N LYS A 175 -7.85 5.43 -14.76
CA LYS A 175 -8.35 6.48 -13.85
C LYS A 175 -7.55 6.43 -12.54
N VAL A 176 -7.22 7.61 -12.02
CA VAL A 176 -6.57 7.74 -10.70
C VAL A 176 -7.66 7.91 -9.65
N ILE A 177 -7.60 7.09 -8.61
CA ILE A 177 -8.45 7.28 -7.43
C ILE A 177 -7.88 8.47 -6.64
N LYS A 178 -8.66 9.54 -6.53
CA LYS A 178 -8.20 10.82 -5.96
C LYS A 178 -8.52 10.99 -4.48
N ASP A 179 -9.54 10.29 -4.01
CA ASP A 179 -10.03 10.45 -2.63
C ASP A 179 -9.29 9.59 -1.60
N LEU A 180 -8.37 8.73 -2.08
CA LEU A 180 -7.47 7.93 -1.24
C LEU A 180 -6.04 8.40 -1.49
N THR A 181 -5.23 8.39 -0.44
CA THR A 181 -3.93 9.07 -0.45
C THR A 181 -2.85 8.23 0.21
N GLY A 182 -1.62 8.42 -0.22
CA GLY A 182 -0.46 8.01 0.55
C GLY A 182 -0.23 8.94 1.75
N HIS A 183 0.77 8.64 2.54
CA HIS A 183 0.97 9.33 3.83
C HIS A 183 2.44 9.23 4.30
N GLY A 184 2.78 10.04 5.28
CA GLY A 184 3.99 9.81 6.06
C GLY A 184 3.80 8.57 6.92
N ILE A 185 4.89 7.90 7.29
CA ILE A 185 4.81 6.68 8.09
C ILE A 185 6.09 6.49 8.90
N GLY A 186 5.96 5.89 10.06
CA GLY A 186 7.11 5.56 10.87
C GLY A 186 6.78 5.21 12.30
N LYS A 187 6.57 6.20 13.17
CA LYS A 187 6.16 5.96 14.55
C LYS A 187 4.69 5.59 14.64
N GLU A 188 3.89 6.22 13.76
CA GLU A 188 2.48 5.90 13.60
C GLU A 188 2.26 5.31 12.22
N LEU A 189 1.14 4.63 12.05
CA LEU A 189 0.78 4.06 10.76
C LEU A 189 0.51 5.18 9.75
N HIS A 190 -0.22 6.21 10.16
CA HIS A 190 -0.50 7.38 9.32
C HIS A 190 0.10 8.63 9.96
N GLU A 191 1.04 9.26 9.27
CA GLU A 191 1.69 10.51 9.67
C GLU A 191 1.55 11.56 8.55
N ASP A 192 1.80 12.82 8.87
CA ASP A 192 2.02 13.85 7.87
C ASP A 192 3.27 13.51 7.03
N PRO A 193 3.30 13.87 5.76
CA PRO A 193 2.26 14.59 5.02
C PRO A 193 1.28 13.63 4.32
N VAL A 194 0.11 14.16 3.95
CA VAL A 194 -0.79 13.49 3.01
C VAL A 194 -0.18 13.56 1.62
N ILE A 195 -0.21 12.45 0.88
CA ILE A 195 0.39 12.34 -0.46
C ILE A 195 -0.71 11.99 -1.48
N TYR A 196 -1.16 13.00 -2.20
CA TYR A 196 -2.21 12.80 -3.20
C TYR A 196 -1.69 12.07 -4.45
N ASN A 197 -2.52 11.23 -5.03
CA ASN A 197 -2.23 10.51 -6.27
C ASN A 197 -2.40 11.40 -7.51
N PHE A 198 -2.52 12.72 -7.33
CA PHE A 198 -2.60 13.74 -8.36
C PHE A 198 -1.90 15.01 -7.86
N GLY A 199 -1.54 15.88 -8.79
CA GLY A 199 -0.86 17.12 -8.39
C GLY A 199 -0.31 17.89 -9.58
N ARG A 200 0.41 18.97 -9.28
CA ARG A 200 1.09 19.78 -10.27
C ARG A 200 2.58 19.85 -9.96
N LYS A 201 3.39 19.85 -11.02
CA LYS A 201 4.84 19.94 -10.90
C LYS A 201 5.28 21.13 -10.07
N GLY A 202 6.14 20.88 -9.09
CA GLY A 202 6.75 21.91 -8.27
C GLY A 202 5.86 22.47 -7.16
N GLU A 203 4.60 22.00 -7.06
CA GLU A 203 3.69 22.46 -6.01
C GLU A 203 3.75 21.57 -4.77
N GLY A 204 3.38 22.16 -3.64
CA GLY A 204 3.26 21.45 -2.36
C GLY A 204 4.59 21.32 -1.62
N ILE A 205 4.61 20.43 -0.66
CA ILE A 205 5.71 20.23 0.28
C ILE A 205 6.96 19.72 -0.47
N ARG A 206 8.10 20.35 -0.21
CA ARG A 206 9.40 19.90 -0.74
C ARG A 206 9.85 18.65 -0.02
N LEU A 207 10.41 17.73 -0.80
CA LEU A 207 10.96 16.47 -0.27
C LEU A 207 12.34 16.72 0.33
N GLU A 208 12.50 16.31 1.57
CA GLU A 208 13.74 16.51 2.34
C GLU A 208 14.29 15.17 2.84
N PRO A 209 15.62 15.02 2.87
CA PRO A 209 16.22 13.83 3.47
C PRO A 209 15.72 13.61 4.90
N GLY A 210 15.38 12.37 5.23
CA GLY A 210 14.79 12.01 6.51
C GLY A 210 13.29 11.75 6.45
N MET A 211 12.59 12.23 5.43
CA MET A 211 11.17 11.89 5.25
C MET A 211 11.02 10.40 4.96
N VAL A 212 10.02 9.76 5.59
CA VAL A 212 9.63 8.37 5.30
C VAL A 212 8.16 8.40 4.87
N LEU A 213 7.89 7.86 3.70
CA LEU A 213 6.62 8.05 2.99
C LEU A 213 6.09 6.74 2.45
N ALA A 214 4.79 6.50 2.60
CA ALA A 214 4.04 5.45 1.90
C ALA A 214 3.54 6.06 0.59
N ILE A 215 4.05 5.56 -0.53
CA ILE A 215 3.60 5.99 -1.87
C ILE A 215 2.78 4.85 -2.46
N GLU A 216 1.52 5.16 -2.77
CA GLU A 216 0.52 4.12 -3.03
C GLU A 216 -0.47 4.52 -4.13
N PRO A 217 -0.04 4.48 -5.39
CA PRO A 217 -0.97 4.72 -6.48
C PRO A 217 -2.09 3.68 -6.50
N MET A 218 -3.32 4.18 -6.60
CA MET A 218 -4.54 3.39 -6.74
C MET A 218 -5.19 3.79 -8.05
N LEU A 219 -5.31 2.82 -8.98
CA LEU A 219 -5.85 3.05 -10.32
C LEU A 219 -7.05 2.15 -10.59
N ALA A 220 -7.94 2.60 -11.47
CA ALA A 220 -9.11 1.84 -11.90
C ALA A 220 -9.27 1.91 -13.42
N ILE A 221 -10.00 0.94 -13.98
CA ILE A 221 -10.25 0.89 -15.43
C ILE A 221 -11.34 1.90 -15.82
N GLY A 222 -12.43 1.97 -15.06
CA GLY A 222 -13.63 2.73 -15.46
C GLY A 222 -13.74 4.12 -14.85
N THR A 223 -13.84 4.21 -13.55
CA THR A 223 -14.18 5.46 -12.85
C THR A 223 -13.11 5.86 -11.82
N GLU A 224 -13.03 7.17 -11.54
CA GLU A 224 -12.27 7.69 -10.40
C GLU A 224 -13.15 7.84 -9.14
N LYS A 225 -14.48 7.66 -9.30
CA LYS A 225 -15.43 7.79 -8.19
C LYS A 225 -15.45 6.54 -7.34
N ILE A 226 -15.53 6.73 -6.03
CA ILE A 226 -15.53 5.63 -5.07
C ILE A 226 -16.68 5.78 -4.09
N PHE A 227 -17.02 4.68 -3.42
CA PHE A 227 -17.97 4.72 -2.31
C PHE A 227 -17.51 3.76 -1.22
N GLN A 228 -17.92 4.04 0.00
CA GLN A 228 -17.60 3.18 1.14
C GLN A 228 -18.72 2.15 1.31
N ARG A 229 -18.34 0.89 1.39
CA ARG A 229 -19.25 -0.23 1.62
C ARG A 229 -19.61 -0.32 3.12
N PRO A 230 -20.69 -1.07 3.46
CA PRO A 230 -21.04 -1.24 4.88
C PRO A 230 -19.97 -1.90 5.76
N ASP A 231 -19.03 -2.65 5.15
CA ASP A 231 -17.90 -3.24 5.85
C ASP A 231 -16.69 -2.29 5.94
N GLU A 232 -16.91 -1.02 5.62
CA GLU A 232 -15.93 0.07 5.62
C GLU A 232 -14.84 -0.05 4.53
N SER A 233 -14.90 -1.05 3.64
CA SER A 233 -14.01 -1.10 2.48
C SER A 233 -14.41 -0.04 1.44
N TRP A 234 -13.44 0.40 0.63
CA TRP A 234 -13.68 1.37 -0.44
C TRP A 234 -13.68 0.66 -1.78
N ALA A 235 -14.65 0.97 -2.62
CA ALA A 235 -14.82 0.32 -3.92
C ALA A 235 -15.11 1.35 -5.03
N THR A 236 -14.85 0.97 -6.28
CA THR A 236 -15.19 1.81 -7.43
C THR A 236 -16.72 1.88 -7.59
N ASP A 237 -17.23 3.08 -7.90
CA ASP A 237 -18.66 3.34 -7.98
C ASP A 237 -19.35 2.60 -9.14
N ASP A 238 -18.59 2.25 -10.17
CA ASP A 238 -19.11 1.55 -11.35
C ASP A 238 -18.82 0.05 -11.37
N GLY A 239 -18.20 -0.49 -10.32
CA GLY A 239 -17.82 -1.91 -10.25
C GLY A 239 -16.62 -2.27 -11.13
N SER A 240 -15.91 -1.30 -11.70
CA SER A 240 -14.74 -1.59 -12.52
C SER A 240 -13.55 -2.04 -11.67
N LEU A 241 -12.68 -2.83 -12.29
CA LEU A 241 -11.49 -3.35 -11.61
C LEU A 241 -10.57 -2.22 -11.16
N SER A 242 -9.98 -2.40 -9.99
CA SER A 242 -8.96 -1.50 -9.44
C SER A 242 -7.68 -2.28 -9.10
N ALA A 243 -6.57 -1.54 -9.00
CA ALA A 243 -5.29 -2.09 -8.55
C ALA A 243 -4.60 -1.07 -7.66
N HIS A 244 -3.88 -1.58 -6.68
CA HIS A 244 -3.16 -0.81 -5.68
C HIS A 244 -1.77 -1.42 -5.51
N PHE A 245 -0.73 -0.62 -5.63
CA PHE A 245 0.65 -0.99 -5.31
C PHE A 245 1.22 0.05 -4.38
N GLU A 246 2.05 -0.39 -3.44
CA GLU A 246 2.59 0.52 -2.43
C GLU A 246 3.98 0.13 -1.99
N HIS A 247 4.79 1.15 -1.74
CA HIS A 247 6.06 0.99 -1.04
C HIS A 247 6.24 2.08 0.01
N THR A 248 6.76 1.69 1.17
CA THR A 248 7.38 2.65 2.09
C THR A 248 8.77 2.98 1.56
N ILE A 249 9.07 4.28 1.44
CA ILE A 249 10.37 4.77 0.98
C ILE A 249 10.95 5.76 1.99
N ALA A 250 12.26 5.92 2.01
CA ALA A 250 12.93 7.01 2.72
C ALA A 250 13.56 7.95 1.70
N ILE A 251 13.38 9.26 1.89
CA ILE A 251 14.12 10.27 1.11
C ILE A 251 15.52 10.37 1.71
N THR A 252 16.53 10.24 0.87
CA THR A 252 17.95 10.36 1.25
C THR A 252 18.61 11.48 0.46
N GLU A 253 19.82 11.86 0.82
CA GLU A 253 20.59 12.86 0.07
C GLU A 253 20.75 12.50 -1.42
N LYS A 254 20.74 11.20 -1.73
CA LYS A 254 20.99 10.69 -3.10
C LYS A 254 19.71 10.37 -3.88
N GLY A 255 18.54 10.49 -3.25
CA GLY A 255 17.25 10.13 -3.86
C GLY A 255 16.38 9.34 -2.90
N SER A 256 15.47 8.55 -3.43
CA SER A 256 14.64 7.68 -2.58
C SER A 256 15.28 6.30 -2.41
N LYS A 257 15.02 5.71 -1.27
CA LYS A 257 15.40 4.32 -0.95
C LYS A 257 14.13 3.56 -0.58
N VAL A 258 13.80 2.53 -1.32
CA VAL A 258 12.66 1.66 -0.98
C VAL A 258 13.04 0.83 0.24
N LEU A 259 12.17 0.80 1.24
CA LEU A 259 12.40 0.07 2.50
C LEU A 259 11.66 -1.26 2.53
N THR A 260 10.67 -1.48 1.67
CA THR A 260 9.78 -2.65 1.63
C THR A 260 10.10 -3.58 0.45
N ILE A 261 11.39 -3.84 0.22
CA ILE A 261 11.87 -4.84 -0.76
C ILE A 261 12.94 -5.72 -0.12
N LEU A 262 13.17 -6.92 -0.69
CA LEU A 262 14.19 -7.89 -0.25
C LEU A 262 15.58 -7.51 -0.74
#